data_8fb0a0acb4e9c37e58d10f3d102eb364
#
_entry.id   8fb0a0acb4e9c37e58d10f3d102eb364
#
_cell.length_a   1.000
_cell.length_b   1.000
_cell.length_c   1.000
_cell.angle_alpha   90.00
_cell.angle_beta   90.00
_cell.angle_gamma   90.00
#
_symmetry.space_group_name_H-M   'P 1'
#
loop_
_entity.id
_entity.type
_entity.pdbx_description
1 polymer ?
#
loop_
_entity_poly.entity_id
_entity_poly.type
_entity_poly.pdbx_seq_one_letter_code
_entity_poly.pdbx_strand_id
1 'polypeptide(L)'
;MIDLLYNHSKDVYSENGEDGINQAIFDHLEITGGAVLEIGAWDGFFASNCANLWSKNKNYNAVLIESTSRLNLSLQNEYDNIACFQELISIDNTLENIIDESKFEVTNDNFVLASIDVDGDDLNVAKSLGKYKPIVLIIEPNGDVIQKSNPSGSSIKELIDFGNDIGYDFI
;
A
#
# COMPACT_ATOMS: atom_id res chain seq x y z
N MET A 1 16.42 12.25 -9.51
CA MET A 1 15.15 11.51 -9.66
C MET A 1 14.10 12.05 -8.68
N ILE A 2 14.40 12.18 -7.39
CA ILE A 2 13.46 12.68 -6.34
C ILE A 2 12.84 14.04 -6.70
N ASP A 3 13.64 15.03 -7.15
CA ASP A 3 13.13 16.36 -7.55
C ASP A 3 12.14 16.33 -8.72
N LEU A 4 12.20 15.28 -9.54
CA LEU A 4 11.27 15.10 -10.66
C LEU A 4 9.93 14.54 -10.22
N LEU A 5 9.91 13.62 -9.25
CA LEU A 5 8.68 13.00 -8.75
C LEU A 5 7.83 13.99 -7.94
N TYR A 6 8.45 14.82 -7.10
CA TYR A 6 7.74 15.85 -6.34
C TYR A 6 6.93 16.81 -7.25
N ASN A 7 7.42 17.09 -8.46
CA ASN A 7 6.70 17.92 -9.42
C ASN A 7 5.40 17.27 -9.95
N HIS A 8 5.21 15.98 -9.74
CA HIS A 8 4.01 15.24 -10.09
C HIS A 8 3.04 15.08 -8.93
N SER A 9 3.38 15.58 -7.73
CA SER A 9 2.53 15.53 -6.54
C SER A 9 1.13 16.08 -6.84
N LYS A 10 0.11 15.27 -6.60
CA LYS A 10 -1.30 15.61 -6.81
C LYS A 10 -2.18 14.67 -6.02
N ASP A 11 -3.13 15.22 -5.30
CA ASP A 11 -4.13 14.46 -4.57
C ASP A 11 -5.43 14.35 -5.38
N VAL A 12 -5.98 13.16 -5.42
CA VAL A 12 -7.34 12.84 -5.88
C VAL A 12 -8.09 12.17 -4.74
N TYR A 13 -7.45 11.18 -4.10
CA TYR A 13 -7.88 10.48 -2.90
C TYR A 13 -6.81 10.50 -1.82
N SER A 14 -5.53 10.53 -2.18
CA SER A 14 -4.40 10.65 -1.27
C SER A 14 -4.31 12.01 -0.58
N GLU A 15 -3.40 12.18 0.40
CA GLU A 15 -3.30 13.39 1.20
C GLU A 15 -2.01 14.19 0.96
N ASN A 16 -0.93 13.56 0.44
CA ASN A 16 0.39 14.16 0.33
C ASN A 16 0.97 14.11 -1.09
N GLY A 17 0.10 13.91 -2.10
CA GLY A 17 0.47 13.92 -3.51
C GLY A 17 0.78 12.54 -4.10
N GLU A 18 0.55 11.46 -3.35
CA GLU A 18 0.90 10.10 -3.74
C GLU A 18 0.20 9.67 -5.03
N ASP A 19 -1.04 10.09 -5.25
CA ASP A 19 -1.77 9.76 -6.48
C ASP A 19 -1.03 10.20 -7.74
N GLY A 20 -0.52 11.44 -7.75
CA GLY A 20 0.22 11.97 -8.87
C GLY A 20 1.60 11.35 -9.01
N ILE A 21 2.27 11.05 -7.90
CA ILE A 21 3.58 10.39 -7.87
C ILE A 21 3.46 8.96 -8.40
N ASN A 22 2.48 8.20 -7.92
CA ASN A 22 2.20 6.83 -8.38
C ASN A 22 1.91 6.81 -9.88
N GLN A 23 1.09 7.74 -10.37
CA GLN A 23 0.80 7.85 -11.79
C GLN A 23 2.06 8.11 -12.61
N ALA A 24 2.94 9.01 -12.16
CA ALA A 24 4.18 9.32 -12.87
C ALA A 24 5.15 8.13 -12.92
N ILE A 25 5.23 7.35 -11.81
CA ILE A 25 6.02 6.12 -11.76
C ILE A 25 5.46 5.09 -12.74
N PHE A 26 4.15 4.88 -12.73
CA PHE A 26 3.50 3.86 -13.57
C PHE A 26 3.54 4.25 -15.06
N ASP A 27 3.38 5.51 -15.40
CA ASP A 27 3.57 6.00 -16.77
C ASP A 27 5.01 5.76 -17.26
N HIS A 28 6.00 6.01 -16.40
CA HIS A 28 7.41 5.78 -16.72
C HIS A 28 7.74 4.27 -16.91
N LEU A 29 7.12 3.41 -16.11
CA LEU A 29 7.30 1.96 -16.17
C LEU A 29 6.33 1.26 -17.14
N GLU A 30 5.48 2.02 -17.83
CA GLU A 30 4.45 1.51 -18.75
C GLU A 30 3.46 0.54 -18.07
N ILE A 31 3.19 0.74 -16.77
CA ILE A 31 2.25 -0.06 -15.97
C ILE A 31 0.84 0.47 -16.20
N THR A 32 -0.05 -0.37 -16.71
CA THR A 32 -1.45 -0.01 -17.03
C THR A 32 -2.49 -0.82 -16.25
N GLY A 33 -2.06 -1.63 -15.29
CA GLY A 33 -2.90 -2.49 -14.46
C GLY A 33 -2.04 -3.38 -13.56
N GLY A 34 -2.69 -4.18 -12.73
CA GLY A 34 -2.03 -5.10 -11.82
C GLY A 34 -2.71 -5.18 -10.46
N ALA A 35 -2.09 -5.86 -9.51
CA ALA A 35 -2.58 -5.94 -8.14
C ALA A 35 -2.11 -4.74 -7.32
N VAL A 36 -3.00 -4.18 -6.54
CA VAL A 36 -2.71 -3.15 -5.54
C VAL A 36 -3.22 -3.59 -4.18
N LEU A 37 -2.51 -3.24 -3.13
CA LEU A 37 -2.83 -3.59 -1.75
C LEU A 37 -2.84 -2.31 -0.90
N GLU A 38 -3.87 -2.14 -0.07
CA GLU A 38 -3.93 -1.03 0.88
C GLU A 38 -4.32 -1.54 2.26
N ILE A 39 -3.48 -1.26 3.23
CA ILE A 39 -3.65 -1.61 4.64
C ILE A 39 -3.85 -0.32 5.42
N GLY A 40 -4.87 -0.28 6.30
CA GLY A 40 -5.41 0.94 6.84
C GLY A 40 -6.34 1.62 5.84
N ALA A 41 -7.08 0.83 5.06
CA ALA A 41 -7.88 1.32 3.93
C ALA A 41 -9.07 2.22 4.33
N TRP A 42 -9.31 2.46 5.61
CA TRP A 42 -10.39 3.28 6.16
C TRP A 42 -11.75 2.89 5.55
N ASP A 43 -12.34 3.76 4.71
CA ASP A 43 -13.58 3.47 3.98
C ASP A 43 -13.34 3.02 2.53
N GLY A 44 -12.08 2.89 2.13
CA GLY A 44 -11.60 2.52 0.80
C GLY A 44 -11.29 3.72 -0.11
N PHE A 45 -11.65 4.95 0.31
CA PHE A 45 -11.46 6.16 -0.49
C PHE A 45 -10.74 7.29 0.24
N PHE A 46 -11.05 7.49 1.53
CA PHE A 46 -10.48 8.58 2.32
C PHE A 46 -8.99 8.36 2.55
N ALA A 47 -8.17 9.34 2.20
CA ALA A 47 -6.71 9.31 2.29
C ALA A 47 -6.05 8.11 1.57
N SER A 48 -6.75 7.51 0.59
CA SER A 48 -6.33 6.28 -0.06
C SER A 48 -5.26 6.54 -1.12
N ASN A 49 -4.15 5.81 -1.04
CA ASN A 49 -3.08 5.79 -2.04
C ASN A 49 -3.38 4.87 -3.24
N CYS A 50 -4.44 4.06 -3.15
CA CYS A 50 -4.82 3.08 -4.17
C CYS A 50 -6.12 3.41 -4.91
N ALA A 51 -7.04 4.18 -4.29
CA ALA A 51 -8.38 4.41 -4.83
C ALA A 51 -8.39 5.05 -6.22
N ASN A 52 -7.44 5.95 -6.50
CA ASN A 52 -7.32 6.58 -7.81
C ASN A 52 -7.02 5.58 -8.94
N LEU A 53 -6.42 4.45 -8.63
CA LEU A 53 -6.09 3.39 -9.58
C LEU A 53 -7.32 2.50 -9.81
N TRP A 54 -7.77 1.78 -8.79
CA TRP A 54 -8.79 0.74 -8.93
C TRP A 54 -10.19 1.29 -9.21
N SER A 55 -10.53 2.50 -8.73
CA SER A 55 -11.86 3.08 -8.95
C SER A 55 -12.07 3.58 -10.38
N LYS A 56 -11.00 3.92 -11.08
CA LYS A 56 -11.06 4.48 -12.45
C LYS A 56 -10.69 3.48 -13.53
N ASN A 57 -9.94 2.43 -13.19
CA ASN A 57 -9.44 1.47 -14.15
C ASN A 57 -9.55 0.04 -13.62
N LYS A 58 -10.43 -0.75 -14.19
CA LYS A 58 -10.68 -2.14 -13.81
C LYS A 58 -9.52 -3.11 -14.07
N ASN A 59 -8.46 -2.66 -14.75
CA ASN A 59 -7.24 -3.44 -14.89
C ASN A 59 -6.42 -3.49 -13.58
N TYR A 60 -6.74 -2.64 -12.60
CA TYR A 60 -6.18 -2.73 -11.26
C TYR A 60 -7.11 -3.52 -10.35
N ASN A 61 -6.60 -4.60 -9.77
CA ASN A 61 -7.31 -5.40 -8.76
C ASN A 61 -6.81 -4.98 -7.37
N ALA A 62 -7.71 -4.51 -6.52
CA ALA A 62 -7.35 -4.03 -5.20
C ALA A 62 -7.73 -5.01 -4.08
N VAL A 63 -6.81 -5.21 -3.15
CA VAL A 63 -7.06 -5.85 -1.86
C VAL A 63 -7.03 -4.75 -0.80
N LEU A 64 -8.18 -4.47 -0.18
CA LEU A 64 -8.37 -3.43 0.83
C LEU A 64 -8.52 -4.08 2.20
N ILE A 65 -7.68 -3.70 3.15
CA ILE A 65 -7.63 -4.27 4.49
C ILE A 65 -7.79 -3.15 5.52
N GLU A 66 -8.74 -3.33 6.44
CA GLU A 66 -8.97 -2.40 7.54
C GLU A 66 -9.35 -3.19 8.79
N SER A 67 -8.71 -2.89 9.91
CA SER A 67 -8.94 -3.61 11.16
C SER A 67 -10.29 -3.30 11.83
N THR A 68 -10.87 -2.16 11.50
CA THR A 68 -12.13 -1.66 12.06
C THR A 68 -13.31 -1.83 11.09
N SER A 69 -14.52 -1.55 11.57
CA SER A 69 -15.73 -1.58 10.73
C SER A 69 -15.91 -0.33 9.82
N ARG A 70 -14.87 0.47 9.64
CA ARG A 70 -14.92 1.64 8.75
C ARG A 70 -15.01 1.21 7.29
N LEU A 71 -14.28 0.16 6.91
CA LEU A 71 -14.38 -0.41 5.57
C LEU A 71 -15.71 -1.13 5.41
N ASN A 72 -16.53 -0.63 4.50
CA ASN A 72 -17.78 -1.29 4.16
C ASN A 72 -17.51 -2.49 3.23
N LEU A 73 -17.59 -3.69 3.77
CA LEU A 73 -17.34 -4.91 3.00
C LEU A 73 -18.30 -5.09 1.81
N SER A 74 -19.46 -4.39 1.79
CA SER A 74 -20.36 -4.42 0.63
C SER A 74 -19.82 -3.64 -0.58
N LEU A 75 -18.78 -2.82 -0.41
CA LEU A 75 -18.12 -2.09 -1.50
C LEU A 75 -17.65 -3.02 -2.61
N GLN A 76 -17.19 -4.24 -2.27
CA GLN A 76 -16.83 -5.26 -3.25
C GLN A 76 -17.98 -5.80 -4.10
N ASN A 77 -19.23 -5.47 -3.78
CA ASN A 77 -20.39 -5.79 -4.62
C ASN A 77 -20.64 -4.70 -5.68
N GLU A 78 -20.11 -3.50 -5.46
CA GLU A 78 -20.20 -2.37 -6.40
C GLU A 78 -19.04 -2.38 -7.39
N TYR A 79 -17.88 -2.87 -6.94
CA TYR A 79 -16.65 -2.94 -7.71
C TYR A 79 -16.16 -4.39 -7.79
N ASP A 80 -16.22 -5.00 -8.94
CA ASP A 80 -15.81 -6.40 -9.20
C ASP A 80 -14.28 -6.62 -9.08
N ASN A 81 -13.52 -5.54 -9.18
CA ASN A 81 -12.06 -5.50 -9.12
C ASN A 81 -11.51 -5.16 -7.72
N ILE A 82 -12.31 -5.25 -6.66
CA ILE A 82 -11.80 -5.13 -5.29
C ILE A 82 -12.19 -6.33 -4.42
N ALA A 83 -11.37 -6.64 -3.44
CA ALA A 83 -11.64 -7.55 -2.33
C ALA A 83 -11.41 -6.80 -1.02
N CYS A 84 -12.39 -6.82 -0.12
CA CYS A 84 -12.35 -6.11 1.15
C CYS A 84 -12.23 -7.12 2.30
N PHE A 85 -11.29 -6.86 3.21
CA PHE A 85 -11.06 -7.65 4.41
C PHE A 85 -11.14 -6.76 5.65
N GLN A 86 -11.95 -7.16 6.62
CA GLN A 86 -11.97 -6.54 7.94
C GLN A 86 -11.10 -7.38 8.88
N GLU A 87 -9.79 -7.15 8.84
CA GLU A 87 -8.79 -7.99 9.48
C GLU A 87 -7.70 -7.15 10.15
N LEU A 88 -7.26 -7.61 11.32
CA LEU A 88 -6.05 -7.10 11.97
C LEU A 88 -4.86 -7.94 11.55
N ILE A 89 -3.82 -7.29 11.01
CA ILE A 89 -2.57 -7.96 10.66
C ILE A 89 -1.80 -8.30 11.94
N SER A 90 -1.33 -9.53 12.03
CA SER A 90 -0.61 -10.07 13.18
C SER A 90 0.35 -11.17 12.75
N ILE A 91 1.07 -11.76 13.72
CA ILE A 91 1.95 -12.89 13.46
C ILE A 91 1.21 -14.15 12.97
N ASP A 92 -0.04 -14.30 13.36
CA ASP A 92 -0.90 -15.45 12.97
C ASP A 92 -1.77 -15.14 11.75
N ASN A 93 -1.92 -13.84 11.40
CA ASN A 93 -2.72 -13.35 10.28
C ASN A 93 -1.90 -12.35 9.46
N THR A 94 -1.09 -12.86 8.56
CA THR A 94 -0.11 -12.09 7.78
C THR A 94 -0.71 -11.55 6.49
N LEU A 95 -0.10 -10.51 5.91
CA LEU A 95 -0.49 -10.03 4.58
C LEU A 95 -0.34 -11.12 3.52
N GLU A 96 0.69 -11.96 3.62
CA GLU A 96 0.85 -13.10 2.73
C GLU A 96 -0.39 -14.01 2.73
N ASN A 97 -0.92 -14.34 3.91
CA ASN A 97 -2.12 -15.18 4.03
C ASN A 97 -3.35 -14.51 3.40
N ILE A 98 -3.58 -13.22 3.68
CA ILE A 98 -4.74 -12.49 3.14
C ILE A 98 -4.65 -12.34 1.61
N ILE A 99 -3.45 -12.12 1.08
CA ILE A 99 -3.24 -12.06 -0.37
C ILE A 99 -3.53 -13.44 -0.99
N ASP A 100 -3.05 -14.52 -0.39
CA ASP A 100 -3.32 -15.90 -0.85
C ASP A 100 -4.81 -16.27 -0.77
N GLU A 101 -5.55 -15.73 0.19
CA GLU A 101 -7.01 -15.93 0.36
C GLU A 101 -7.84 -15.01 -0.55
N SER A 102 -7.24 -13.97 -1.13
CA SER A 102 -7.97 -13.04 -1.99
C SER A 102 -8.45 -13.73 -3.27
N LYS A 103 -9.51 -13.19 -3.86
CA LYS A 103 -10.05 -13.71 -5.13
C LYS A 103 -9.16 -13.40 -6.35
N PHE A 104 -8.07 -12.67 -6.18
CA PHE A 104 -7.20 -12.23 -7.26
C PHE A 104 -5.92 -13.05 -7.30
N GLU A 105 -5.45 -13.34 -8.50
CA GLU A 105 -4.12 -13.91 -8.70
C GLU A 105 -3.07 -12.79 -8.55
N VAL A 106 -2.35 -12.80 -7.43
CA VAL A 106 -1.26 -11.88 -7.14
C VAL A 106 0.07 -12.60 -7.29
N THR A 107 0.96 -12.04 -8.09
CA THR A 107 2.32 -12.53 -8.32
C THR A 107 3.28 -11.36 -8.27
N ASN A 108 4.59 -11.61 -8.10
CA ASN A 108 5.57 -10.53 -8.10
C ASN A 108 5.67 -9.81 -9.46
N ASP A 109 5.18 -10.41 -10.55
CA ASP A 109 5.18 -9.79 -11.88
C ASP A 109 4.00 -8.81 -12.07
N ASN A 110 2.90 -8.99 -11.32
CA ASN A 110 1.71 -8.15 -11.43
C ASN A 110 1.39 -7.34 -10.17
N PHE A 111 2.17 -7.47 -9.09
CA PHE A 111 1.95 -6.71 -7.86
C PHE A 111 2.62 -5.34 -7.96
N VAL A 112 1.84 -4.32 -8.30
CA VAL A 112 2.38 -3.01 -8.70
C VAL A 112 2.49 -2.02 -7.55
N LEU A 113 1.63 -2.11 -6.52
CA LEU A 113 1.62 -1.18 -5.39
C LEU A 113 1.19 -1.88 -4.10
N ALA A 114 1.88 -1.63 -3.00
CA ALA A 114 1.36 -1.80 -1.65
C ALA A 114 1.49 -0.49 -0.88
N SER A 115 0.41 -0.08 -0.21
CA SER A 115 0.36 1.05 0.72
C SER A 115 0.04 0.55 2.11
N ILE A 116 0.84 0.90 3.10
CA ILE A 116 0.76 0.46 4.49
C ILE A 116 0.76 1.69 5.38
N ASP A 117 -0.38 1.88 6.05
CA ASP A 117 -0.63 2.96 7.00
C ASP A 117 -1.56 2.43 8.10
N VAL A 118 -0.98 2.01 9.22
CA VAL A 118 -1.69 1.40 10.35
C VAL A 118 -1.43 2.12 11.69
N ASP A 119 -0.94 3.37 11.63
CA ASP A 119 -0.71 4.20 12.81
C ASP A 119 0.25 3.56 13.84
N GLY A 120 1.29 2.83 13.40
CA GLY A 120 2.32 2.42 14.36
C GLY A 120 3.11 1.15 14.08
N ASP A 121 2.52 0.07 13.61
CA ASP A 121 3.23 -1.21 13.39
C ASP A 121 3.59 -1.46 11.91
N ASP A 122 3.67 -0.39 11.13
CA ASP A 122 3.79 -0.39 9.67
C ASP A 122 4.94 -1.25 9.16
N LEU A 123 6.11 -1.17 9.80
CA LEU A 123 7.28 -1.97 9.42
C LEU A 123 7.04 -3.48 9.61
N ASN A 124 6.42 -3.90 10.72
CA ASN A 124 6.14 -5.31 10.94
C ASN A 124 5.03 -5.81 10.01
N VAL A 125 4.05 -4.95 9.74
CA VAL A 125 3.02 -5.22 8.74
C VAL A 125 3.68 -5.39 7.36
N ALA A 126 4.60 -4.50 6.96
CA ALA A 126 5.33 -4.61 5.71
C ALA A 126 6.14 -5.93 5.61
N LYS A 127 6.81 -6.34 6.69
CA LYS A 127 7.53 -7.63 6.74
C LYS A 127 6.62 -8.83 6.56
N SER A 128 5.33 -8.72 6.88
CA SER A 128 4.36 -9.80 6.74
C SER A 128 3.89 -10.04 5.30
N LEU A 129 4.35 -9.23 4.32
CA LEU A 129 4.19 -9.50 2.89
C LEU A 129 4.83 -10.85 2.46
N GLY A 130 5.79 -11.35 3.23
CA GLY A 130 6.40 -12.66 3.04
C GLY A 130 7.05 -12.80 1.66
N LYS A 131 6.50 -13.68 0.81
CA LYS A 131 6.98 -13.93 -0.55
C LYS A 131 6.64 -12.83 -1.57
N TYR A 132 5.71 -11.95 -1.22
CA TYR A 132 5.22 -10.92 -2.13
C TYR A 132 6.08 -9.67 -2.10
N LYS A 133 6.40 -9.16 -3.30
CA LYS A 133 7.22 -7.96 -3.48
C LYS A 133 6.57 -7.03 -4.51
N PRO A 134 5.83 -5.98 -4.06
CA PRO A 134 5.27 -4.99 -4.98
C PRO A 134 6.36 -4.19 -5.69
N ILE A 135 6.05 -3.62 -6.86
CA ILE A 135 6.97 -2.73 -7.57
C ILE A 135 7.18 -1.44 -6.78
N VAL A 136 6.09 -0.88 -6.25
CA VAL A 136 6.10 0.31 -5.38
C VAL A 136 5.60 -0.09 -4.00
N LEU A 137 6.34 0.31 -2.96
CA LEU A 137 5.96 0.10 -1.57
C LEU A 137 5.92 1.46 -0.85
N ILE A 138 4.73 1.85 -0.42
CA ILE A 138 4.48 3.04 0.40
C ILE A 138 4.33 2.56 1.85
N ILE A 139 5.07 3.17 2.77
CA ILE A 139 4.97 2.88 4.21
C ILE A 139 4.99 4.21 4.94
N GLU A 140 4.03 4.43 5.83
CA GLU A 140 4.00 5.62 6.67
C GLU A 140 5.11 5.55 7.74
N PRO A 141 5.97 6.60 7.86
CA PRO A 141 6.90 6.70 8.95
C PRO A 141 6.19 7.24 10.20
N ASN A 142 6.16 6.45 11.25
CA ASN A 142 5.64 6.88 12.54
C ASN A 142 6.78 7.18 13.51
N GLY A 143 6.93 8.42 13.91
CA GLY A 143 7.90 8.83 14.93
C GLY A 143 8.85 9.93 14.51
N ASP A 144 9.60 10.47 15.47
CA ASP A 144 10.60 11.51 15.25
C ASP A 144 11.69 11.02 14.29
N VAL A 145 11.86 11.73 13.25
CA VAL A 145 12.61 11.49 12.00
C VAL A 145 14.03 10.91 12.17
N ILE A 146 14.62 10.92 13.35
CA ILE A 146 16.08 10.67 13.55
C ILE A 146 16.42 9.67 14.65
N GLN A 147 15.53 9.29 15.53
CA GLN A 147 15.90 8.44 16.68
C GLN A 147 14.92 7.30 16.92
N LYS A 148 15.51 6.11 17.09
CA LYS A 148 14.97 4.88 17.68
C LYS A 148 13.45 4.85 17.84
N SER A 149 12.89 3.86 17.22
CA SER A 149 11.54 3.36 17.46
C SER A 149 10.86 3.99 18.67
N ASN A 150 9.96 4.89 18.42
CA ASN A 150 8.84 5.08 19.33
C ASN A 150 8.23 3.67 19.53
N PRO A 151 7.82 3.27 20.74
CA PRO A 151 7.19 1.96 20.95
C PRO A 151 5.95 1.71 20.05
N SER A 152 5.50 2.72 19.32
CA SER A 152 4.35 2.71 18.42
C SER A 152 4.66 3.18 17.00
N GLY A 153 5.85 2.91 16.44
CA GLY A 153 6.10 3.27 15.05
C GLY A 153 7.53 3.05 14.58
N SER A 154 7.77 3.15 13.28
CA SER A 154 9.07 2.96 12.66
C SER A 154 9.65 4.28 12.19
N SER A 155 10.93 4.53 12.48
CA SER A 155 11.64 5.71 11.98
C SER A 155 11.90 5.59 10.48
N ILE A 156 12.03 6.73 9.79
CA ILE A 156 12.44 6.76 8.37
C ILE A 156 13.70 5.92 8.14
N LYS A 157 14.66 5.98 9.07
CA LYS A 157 15.90 5.18 8.93
C LYS A 157 15.61 3.69 8.93
N GLU A 158 14.76 3.18 9.83
CA GLU A 158 14.41 1.76 9.88
C GLU A 158 13.68 1.32 8.61
N LEU A 159 12.81 2.18 8.05
CA LEU A 159 12.14 1.92 6.79
C LEU A 159 13.10 1.90 5.60
N ILE A 160 14.06 2.84 5.55
CA ILE A 160 15.10 2.86 4.51
C ILE A 160 16.00 1.63 4.62
N ASP A 161 16.46 1.29 5.82
CA ASP A 161 17.30 0.11 6.04
C ASP A 161 16.54 -1.16 5.60
N PHE A 162 15.28 -1.31 5.99
CA PHE A 162 14.43 -2.42 5.54
C PHE A 162 14.27 -2.47 4.02
N GLY A 163 13.94 -1.34 3.38
CA GLY A 163 13.80 -1.25 1.93
C GLY A 163 15.07 -1.68 1.20
N ASN A 164 16.22 -1.17 1.64
CA ASN A 164 17.53 -1.54 1.09
C ASN A 164 17.83 -3.05 1.25
N ASP A 165 17.52 -3.63 2.42
CA ASP A 165 17.76 -5.05 2.71
C ASP A 165 16.96 -5.98 1.78
N ILE A 166 15.76 -5.55 1.36
CA ILE A 166 14.90 -6.31 0.43
C ILE A 166 14.98 -5.82 -1.02
N GLY A 167 15.92 -4.90 -1.32
CA GLY A 167 16.28 -4.46 -2.67
C GLY A 167 15.32 -3.44 -3.29
N TYR A 168 14.82 -2.49 -2.48
CA TYR A 168 14.17 -1.27 -2.95
C TYR A 168 15.13 -0.09 -2.92
N ASP A 169 14.93 0.83 -3.83
CA ASP A 169 15.53 2.17 -3.77
C ASP A 169 14.53 3.11 -3.08
N PHE A 170 15.03 3.93 -2.16
CA PHE A 170 14.24 4.99 -1.54
C PHE A 170 14.09 6.17 -2.51
N ILE A 171 12.86 6.65 -2.69
CA ILE A 171 12.51 7.75 -3.58
C ILE A 171 11.70 8.82 -2.87
#